data_ca5c5018dcd103b01d2d7be29d652e45
#
_entry.id   ca5c5018dcd103b01d2d7be29d652e45
#
_cell.length_a   1.000
_cell.length_b   1.000
_cell.length_c   1.000
_cell.angle_alpha   90.00
_cell.angle_beta   90.00
_cell.angle_gamma   90.00
#
_symmetry.space_group_name_H-M   'P 1'
#
loop_
_entity.id
_entity.type
_entity.pdbx_description
1 polymer ?
#
loop_
_entity_poly.entity_id
_entity_poly.type
_entity_poly.pdbx_seq_one_letter_code
_entity_poly.pdbx_strand_id
1 'polypeptide(L)'
;MGLRTWITGARVRTLPLAVAPILLGSATAATIDRFDFILSVLALLVALLLQIAVNYANDYSDGIRGTDDQRVGPKRITAGGLARPAAVKRAAFICFSLAAIAGLAIVILTQQWWLVAIGLLAIIAAWFYTGGKQPYGYHGLGELAVFVFFGLIATIGTNYIQTLIIDPLAVLLGGTFGLYASAVLLVNNIRDIETDSKAGKRTLAVMLGYKPSKTLFLLMIWLPVLINLMLVLFYPATLLGLFNLLLLLPITLIIMESRRSGELITALKLTSFAGLGFAAVINSPEVSLGVYLVNFF
;
A
#
# COMPACT_ATOMS: atom_id res chain seq x y z
N MET A 1 -26.44 -7.95 9.68
CA MET A 1 -25.41 -7.09 9.05
C MET A 1 -25.39 -7.33 7.56
N GLY A 2 -25.51 -6.28 6.75
CA GLY A 2 -25.52 -6.42 5.29
C GLY A 2 -24.09 -6.47 4.71
N LEU A 3 -23.92 -7.06 3.52
CA LEU A 3 -22.66 -7.13 2.78
C LEU A 3 -22.02 -5.74 2.59
N ARG A 4 -22.81 -4.71 2.36
CA ARG A 4 -22.34 -3.31 2.21
C ARG A 4 -21.52 -2.82 3.41
N THR A 5 -21.87 -3.21 4.64
CA THR A 5 -21.11 -2.83 5.85
C THR A 5 -19.68 -3.37 5.78
N TRP A 6 -19.52 -4.64 5.44
CA TRP A 6 -18.20 -5.28 5.33
C TRP A 6 -17.36 -4.72 4.19
N ILE A 7 -17.97 -4.45 3.03
CA ILE A 7 -17.29 -3.78 1.91
C ILE A 7 -16.80 -2.38 2.32
N THR A 8 -17.60 -1.64 3.10
CA THR A 8 -17.19 -0.32 3.61
C THR A 8 -15.96 -0.43 4.51
N GLY A 9 -15.95 -1.40 5.44
CA GLY A 9 -14.81 -1.63 6.34
C GLY A 9 -13.56 -2.16 5.64
N ALA A 10 -13.72 -2.97 4.59
CA ALA A 10 -12.61 -3.46 3.75
C ALA A 10 -11.90 -2.33 2.97
N ARG A 11 -12.54 -1.16 2.80
CA ARG A 11 -11.99 0.04 2.12
C ARG A 11 -11.46 -0.26 0.73
N VAL A 12 -12.32 -0.75 -0.15
CA VAL A 12 -11.98 -1.17 -1.54
C VAL A 12 -11.07 -0.16 -2.28
N ARG A 13 -11.25 1.14 -2.02
CA ARG A 13 -10.42 2.20 -2.63
C ARG A 13 -8.92 2.16 -2.26
N THR A 14 -8.54 1.39 -1.23
CA THR A 14 -7.13 1.21 -0.83
C THR A 14 -6.56 -0.13 -1.30
N LEU A 15 -7.37 -1.01 -1.89
CA LEU A 15 -6.91 -2.30 -2.44
C LEU A 15 -5.91 -2.16 -3.59
N PRO A 16 -5.93 -1.11 -4.44
CA PRO A 16 -4.85 -0.88 -5.41
C PRO A 16 -3.46 -0.92 -4.80
N LEU A 17 -3.30 -0.52 -3.51
CA LEU A 17 -2.02 -0.59 -2.79
C LEU A 17 -1.54 -2.02 -2.51
N ALA A 18 -2.46 -2.99 -2.47
CA ALA A 18 -2.11 -4.40 -2.33
C ALA A 18 -1.87 -5.09 -3.68
N VAL A 19 -2.50 -4.61 -4.75
CA VAL A 19 -2.38 -5.18 -6.10
C VAL A 19 -1.08 -4.75 -6.79
N ALA A 20 -0.78 -3.46 -6.75
CA ALA A 20 0.34 -2.87 -7.49
C ALA A 20 1.71 -3.52 -7.19
N PRO A 21 2.13 -3.76 -5.92
CA PRO A 21 3.44 -4.36 -5.65
C PRO A 21 3.54 -5.81 -6.16
N ILE A 22 2.42 -6.54 -6.21
CA ILE A 22 2.40 -7.90 -6.74
C ILE A 22 2.61 -7.88 -8.26
N LEU A 23 1.97 -6.94 -8.96
CA LEU A 23 2.22 -6.72 -10.39
C LEU A 23 3.70 -6.40 -10.66
N LEU A 24 4.29 -5.48 -9.89
CA LEU A 24 5.69 -5.10 -10.03
C LEU A 24 6.65 -6.28 -9.78
N GLY A 25 6.45 -7.02 -8.70
CA GLY A 25 7.28 -8.18 -8.38
C GLY A 25 7.13 -9.31 -9.42
N SER A 26 5.92 -9.51 -9.96
CA SER A 26 5.67 -10.48 -11.04
C SER A 26 6.28 -10.02 -12.36
N ALA A 27 6.21 -8.72 -12.68
CA ALA A 27 6.84 -8.16 -13.87
C ALA A 27 8.37 -8.38 -13.84
N THR A 28 9.02 -8.12 -12.70
CA THR A 28 10.47 -8.36 -12.58
C THR A 28 10.83 -9.84 -12.66
N ALA A 29 10.00 -10.75 -12.18
CA ALA A 29 10.21 -12.19 -12.40
C ALA A 29 10.07 -12.57 -13.87
N ALA A 30 9.14 -11.95 -14.59
CA ALA A 30 8.94 -12.17 -16.03
C ALA A 30 10.14 -11.71 -16.87
N THR A 31 10.87 -10.65 -16.47
CA THR A 31 12.05 -10.18 -17.22
C THR A 31 13.20 -11.19 -17.30
N ILE A 32 13.18 -12.21 -16.45
CA ILE A 32 14.17 -13.31 -16.42
C ILE A 32 13.52 -14.68 -16.66
N ASP A 33 12.35 -14.71 -17.32
CA ASP A 33 11.59 -15.93 -17.66
C ASP A 33 11.25 -16.82 -16.46
N ARG A 34 11.00 -16.22 -15.29
CA ARG A 34 10.66 -16.92 -14.03
C ARG A 34 9.25 -16.59 -13.51
N PHE A 35 8.39 -16.02 -14.35
CA PHE A 35 7.01 -15.74 -13.96
C PHE A 35 6.25 -17.03 -13.62
N ASP A 36 5.67 -17.08 -12.42
CA ASP A 36 4.78 -18.15 -11.98
C ASP A 36 3.41 -17.56 -11.61
N PHE A 37 2.39 -17.97 -12.36
CA PHE A 37 1.02 -17.50 -12.18
C PHE A 37 0.44 -17.90 -10.82
N ILE A 38 0.70 -19.14 -10.34
CA ILE A 38 0.14 -19.66 -9.08
C ILE A 38 0.74 -18.89 -7.91
N LEU A 39 2.06 -18.70 -7.89
CA LEU A 39 2.74 -17.93 -6.86
C LEU A 39 2.31 -16.45 -6.86
N SER A 40 2.10 -15.87 -8.03
CA SER A 40 1.58 -14.50 -8.16
C SER A 40 0.15 -14.37 -7.60
N VAL A 41 -0.74 -15.32 -7.88
CA VAL A 41 -2.11 -15.34 -7.33
C VAL A 41 -2.10 -15.53 -5.81
N LEU A 42 -1.27 -16.43 -5.29
CA LEU A 42 -1.13 -16.63 -3.84
C LEU A 42 -0.58 -15.37 -3.16
N ALA A 43 0.44 -14.72 -3.72
CA ALA A 43 0.97 -13.46 -3.22
C ALA A 43 -0.10 -12.35 -3.21
N LEU A 44 -0.91 -12.27 -4.27
CA LEU A 44 -2.03 -11.33 -4.35
C LEU A 44 -3.08 -11.61 -3.27
N LEU A 45 -3.42 -12.86 -3.03
CA LEU A 45 -4.34 -13.25 -1.94
C LEU A 45 -3.79 -12.84 -0.58
N VAL A 46 -2.50 -13.10 -0.29
CA VAL A 46 -1.84 -12.65 0.94
C VAL A 46 -1.94 -11.14 1.08
N ALA A 47 -1.56 -10.38 0.06
CA ALA A 47 -1.56 -8.93 0.10
C ALA A 47 -2.96 -8.33 0.29
N LEU A 48 -3.97 -8.82 -0.42
CA LEU A 48 -5.36 -8.37 -0.30
C LEU A 48 -5.93 -8.70 1.09
N LEU A 49 -5.71 -9.93 1.58
CA LEU A 49 -6.22 -10.36 2.87
C LEU A 49 -5.56 -9.59 4.02
N LEU A 50 -4.23 -9.34 3.96
CA LEU A 50 -3.54 -8.49 4.93
C LEU A 50 -4.05 -7.04 4.89
N GLN A 51 -4.26 -6.47 3.70
CA GLN A 51 -4.81 -5.12 3.56
C GLN A 51 -6.21 -5.00 4.16
N ILE A 52 -7.09 -5.97 3.91
CA ILE A 52 -8.44 -6.01 4.48
C ILE A 52 -8.37 -6.21 6.00
N ALA A 53 -7.50 -7.11 6.48
CA ALA A 53 -7.30 -7.38 7.89
C ALA A 53 -6.84 -6.13 8.64
N VAL A 54 -5.84 -5.39 8.11
CA VAL A 54 -5.36 -4.10 8.66
C VAL A 54 -6.50 -3.09 8.70
N ASN A 55 -7.30 -2.99 7.64
CA ASN A 55 -8.43 -2.06 7.61
C ASN A 55 -9.44 -2.36 8.71
N TYR A 56 -9.79 -3.64 8.95
CA TYR A 56 -10.67 -4.05 10.05
C TYR A 56 -10.00 -3.86 11.43
N ALA A 57 -8.71 -4.21 11.57
CA ALA A 57 -7.97 -4.02 12.82
C ALA A 57 -7.91 -2.53 13.23
N ASN A 58 -7.66 -1.64 12.25
CA ASN A 58 -7.67 -0.19 12.45
C ASN A 58 -9.07 0.31 12.84
N ASP A 59 -10.10 -0.17 12.15
CA ASP A 59 -11.49 0.21 12.43
C ASP A 59 -11.92 -0.23 13.84
N TYR A 60 -11.57 -1.45 14.24
CA TYR A 60 -11.79 -1.96 15.59
C TYR A 60 -11.04 -1.14 16.64
N SER A 61 -9.73 -0.98 16.47
CA SER A 61 -8.85 -0.39 17.49
C SER A 61 -9.12 1.10 17.69
N ASP A 62 -9.30 1.86 16.60
CA ASP A 62 -9.62 3.28 16.64
C ASP A 62 -11.04 3.50 17.16
N GLY A 63 -11.98 2.64 16.76
CA GLY A 63 -13.38 2.73 17.19
C GLY A 63 -13.58 2.48 18.68
N ILE A 64 -12.88 1.53 19.30
CA ILE A 64 -12.99 1.30 20.76
C ILE A 64 -12.28 2.35 21.60
N ARG A 65 -11.33 3.12 21.00
CA ARG A 65 -10.64 4.24 21.67
C ARG A 65 -11.34 5.57 21.51
N GLY A 66 -12.38 5.66 20.66
CA GLY A 66 -13.07 6.93 20.37
C GLY A 66 -12.26 7.87 19.47
N THR A 67 -11.14 7.43 18.90
CA THR A 67 -10.29 8.28 18.03
C THR A 67 -10.95 8.60 16.69
N ASP A 68 -11.92 7.82 16.26
CA ASP A 68 -12.68 8.00 15.02
C ASP A 68 -14.01 8.78 15.21
N ASP A 69 -14.37 9.20 16.44
CA ASP A 69 -15.67 9.80 16.73
C ASP A 69 -15.89 11.16 16.05
N GLN A 70 -14.82 11.96 15.90
CA GLN A 70 -14.87 13.29 15.28
C GLN A 70 -14.23 13.32 13.88
N ARG A 71 -14.01 12.17 13.27
CA ARG A 71 -13.27 12.07 12.02
C ARG A 71 -14.01 12.66 10.83
N VAL A 72 -13.30 13.45 10.02
CA VAL A 72 -13.76 13.93 8.71
C VAL A 72 -13.39 12.87 7.65
N GLY A 73 -14.36 12.07 7.24
CA GLY A 73 -14.10 11.04 6.20
C GLY A 73 -15.23 10.00 6.13
N PRO A 74 -15.07 8.97 5.32
CA PRO A 74 -16.05 7.89 5.25
C PRO A 74 -16.26 7.25 6.61
N LYS A 75 -17.54 6.97 6.92
CA LYS A 75 -17.92 6.36 8.20
C LYS A 75 -17.14 5.06 8.45
N ARG A 76 -16.61 4.94 9.65
CA ARG A 76 -16.05 3.69 10.18
C ARG A 76 -17.17 2.78 10.63
N ILE A 77 -16.98 1.46 10.48
CA ILE A 77 -18.05 0.52 10.83
C ILE A 77 -18.20 0.33 12.34
N THR A 78 -17.11 0.46 13.10
CA THR A 78 -17.12 0.38 14.58
C THR A 78 -17.60 1.69 15.19
N ALA A 79 -16.91 2.81 14.97
CA ALA A 79 -17.27 4.12 15.52
C ALA A 79 -18.64 4.61 15.02
N GLY A 80 -19.03 4.27 13.78
CA GLY A 80 -20.35 4.57 13.22
C GLY A 80 -21.47 3.67 13.71
N GLY A 81 -21.22 2.71 14.63
CA GLY A 81 -22.24 1.79 15.16
C GLY A 81 -22.80 0.79 14.14
N LEU A 82 -22.18 0.65 12.95
CA LEU A 82 -22.65 -0.22 11.89
C LEU A 82 -22.33 -1.71 12.16
N ALA A 83 -21.32 -1.97 12.98
CA ALA A 83 -20.93 -3.32 13.40
C ALA A 83 -20.47 -3.35 14.86
N ARG A 84 -20.76 -4.44 15.56
CA ARG A 84 -20.25 -4.66 16.93
C ARG A 84 -18.73 -4.78 16.90
N PRO A 85 -17.98 -4.13 17.82
CA PRO A 85 -16.50 -4.19 17.84
C PRO A 85 -15.94 -5.62 17.79
N ALA A 86 -16.54 -6.54 18.57
CA ALA A 86 -16.15 -7.95 18.59
C ALA A 86 -16.30 -8.65 17.22
N ALA A 87 -17.27 -8.25 16.40
CA ALA A 87 -17.47 -8.81 15.06
C ALA A 87 -16.39 -8.28 14.10
N VAL A 88 -16.06 -6.99 14.20
CA VAL A 88 -14.98 -6.36 13.37
C VAL A 88 -13.63 -6.97 13.72
N LYS A 89 -13.32 -7.14 15.03
CA LYS A 89 -12.12 -7.84 15.49
C LYS A 89 -12.04 -9.26 14.91
N ARG A 90 -13.12 -10.03 14.99
CA ARG A 90 -13.18 -11.40 14.43
C ARG A 90 -12.92 -11.40 12.93
N ALA A 91 -13.51 -10.47 12.19
CA ALA A 91 -13.28 -10.35 10.74
C ALA A 91 -11.80 -10.07 10.42
N ALA A 92 -11.12 -9.19 11.19
CA ALA A 92 -9.70 -8.95 11.05
C ALA A 92 -8.88 -10.24 11.23
N PHE A 93 -9.14 -10.99 12.31
CA PHE A 93 -8.42 -12.24 12.59
C PHE A 93 -8.73 -13.35 11.56
N ILE A 94 -9.94 -13.44 11.03
CA ILE A 94 -10.26 -14.36 9.94
C ILE A 94 -9.41 -14.02 8.71
N CYS A 95 -9.33 -12.73 8.33
CA CYS A 95 -8.50 -12.30 7.20
C CYS A 95 -7.01 -12.57 7.45
N PHE A 96 -6.48 -12.33 8.66
CA PHE A 96 -5.10 -12.68 9.01
C PHE A 96 -4.85 -14.19 8.91
N SER A 97 -5.78 -15.03 9.39
CA SER A 97 -5.66 -16.48 9.29
C SER A 97 -5.67 -16.97 7.84
N LEU A 98 -6.56 -16.42 7.01
CA LEU A 98 -6.60 -16.76 5.58
C LEU A 98 -5.33 -16.31 4.85
N ALA A 99 -4.79 -15.13 5.20
CA ALA A 99 -3.50 -14.66 4.67
C ALA A 99 -2.35 -15.60 5.08
N ALA A 100 -2.34 -16.06 6.33
CA ALA A 100 -1.36 -17.02 6.83
C ALA A 100 -1.45 -18.36 6.09
N ILE A 101 -2.65 -18.87 5.82
CA ILE A 101 -2.87 -20.11 5.05
C ILE A 101 -2.32 -19.95 3.62
N ALA A 102 -2.65 -18.84 2.95
CA ALA A 102 -2.12 -18.57 1.60
C ALA A 102 -0.60 -18.40 1.61
N GLY A 103 -0.04 -17.72 2.62
CA GLY A 103 1.40 -17.60 2.80
C GLY A 103 2.09 -18.94 3.07
N LEU A 104 1.46 -19.82 3.87
CA LEU A 104 1.97 -21.17 4.11
C LEU A 104 1.97 -22.02 2.82
N ALA A 105 0.96 -21.85 1.97
CA ALA A 105 0.94 -22.51 0.66
C ALA A 105 2.16 -22.07 -0.20
N ILE A 106 2.51 -20.78 -0.20
CA ILE A 106 3.73 -20.27 -0.86
C ILE A 106 4.97 -20.95 -0.27
N VAL A 107 5.10 -21.02 1.06
CA VAL A 107 6.24 -21.63 1.74
C VAL A 107 6.38 -23.11 1.35
N ILE A 108 5.28 -23.86 1.30
CA ILE A 108 5.28 -25.29 0.90
C ILE A 108 5.71 -25.45 -0.56
N LEU A 109 5.21 -24.61 -1.47
CA LEU A 109 5.54 -24.67 -2.89
C LEU A 109 7.01 -24.29 -3.16
N THR A 110 7.50 -23.25 -2.48
CA THR A 110 8.87 -22.72 -2.69
C THR A 110 9.92 -23.38 -1.79
N GLN A 111 9.53 -24.11 -0.76
CA GLN A 111 10.38 -24.69 0.30
C GLN A 111 11.20 -23.62 1.07
N GLN A 112 10.79 -22.36 1.01
CA GLN A 112 11.48 -21.23 1.68
C GLN A 112 10.91 -21.00 3.09
N TRP A 113 11.24 -21.85 4.04
CA TRP A 113 10.66 -21.86 5.39
C TRP A 113 10.90 -20.59 6.21
N TRP A 114 11.97 -19.85 5.93
CA TRP A 114 12.26 -18.58 6.58
C TRP A 114 11.20 -17.51 6.29
N LEU A 115 10.44 -17.61 5.18
CA LEU A 115 9.33 -16.72 4.86
C LEU A 115 8.21 -16.79 5.90
N VAL A 116 8.09 -17.86 6.68
CA VAL A 116 7.16 -17.94 7.82
C VAL A 116 7.44 -16.82 8.81
N ALA A 117 8.71 -16.54 9.11
CA ALA A 117 9.09 -15.46 10.01
C ALA A 117 8.69 -14.09 9.46
N ILE A 118 8.87 -13.86 8.16
CA ILE A 118 8.44 -12.61 7.49
C ILE A 118 6.92 -12.46 7.55
N GLY A 119 6.17 -13.53 7.27
CA GLY A 119 4.71 -13.52 7.35
C GLY A 119 4.20 -13.23 8.76
N LEU A 120 4.80 -13.83 9.78
CA LEU A 120 4.47 -13.56 11.18
C LEU A 120 4.78 -12.11 11.56
N LEU A 121 5.95 -11.59 11.17
CA LEU A 121 6.31 -10.18 11.39
C LEU A 121 5.32 -9.23 10.72
N ALA A 122 4.88 -9.54 9.49
CA ALA A 122 3.90 -8.74 8.78
C ALA A 122 2.54 -8.72 9.50
N ILE A 123 2.05 -9.86 10.00
CA ILE A 123 0.79 -9.94 10.77
C ILE A 123 0.92 -9.19 12.11
N ILE A 124 2.03 -9.35 12.82
CA ILE A 124 2.29 -8.65 14.07
C ILE A 124 2.34 -7.13 13.83
N ALA A 125 3.09 -6.68 12.82
CA ALA A 125 3.16 -5.27 12.46
C ALA A 125 1.77 -4.73 12.07
N ALA A 126 1.00 -5.48 11.29
CA ALA A 126 -0.34 -5.11 10.86
C ALA A 126 -1.29 -4.93 12.07
N TRP A 127 -1.23 -5.81 13.05
CA TRP A 127 -2.04 -5.70 14.27
C TRP A 127 -1.61 -4.52 15.14
N PHE A 128 -0.31 -4.37 15.42
CA PHE A 128 0.21 -3.33 16.29
C PHE A 128 0.33 -1.94 15.64
N TYR A 129 -0.06 -1.82 14.37
CA TYR A 129 -0.15 -0.52 13.70
C TYR A 129 -1.09 0.44 14.45
N THR A 130 -2.28 -0.05 14.85
CA THR A 130 -3.25 0.69 15.67
C THR A 130 -3.65 -0.06 16.93
N GLY A 131 -3.34 -1.35 17.04
CA GLY A 131 -3.65 -2.21 18.17
C GLY A 131 -2.66 -2.09 19.34
N GLY A 132 -2.99 -2.74 20.46
CA GLY A 132 -2.12 -2.72 21.66
C GLY A 132 -2.21 -1.42 22.48
N LYS A 133 -1.37 -1.28 23.51
CA LYS A 133 -1.34 -0.10 24.38
C LYS A 133 -0.62 1.10 23.74
N GLN A 134 0.41 0.84 22.94
CA GLN A 134 1.26 1.85 22.28
C GLN A 134 1.40 1.48 20.80
N PRO A 135 0.40 1.78 19.96
CA PRO A 135 0.47 1.46 18.55
C PRO A 135 1.49 2.34 17.83
N TYR A 136 2.38 1.71 17.06
CA TYR A 136 3.47 2.45 16.40
C TYR A 136 2.98 3.43 15.32
N GLY A 137 1.81 3.20 14.74
CA GLY A 137 1.17 4.14 13.81
C GLY A 137 0.80 5.48 14.47
N TYR A 138 0.72 5.52 15.81
CA TYR A 138 0.48 6.74 16.57
C TYR A 138 1.77 7.51 16.92
N HIS A 139 2.94 7.00 16.53
CA HIS A 139 4.26 7.55 16.84
C HIS A 139 5.04 7.96 15.59
N GLY A 140 4.35 8.30 14.49
CA GLY A 140 4.97 8.81 13.27
C GLY A 140 5.67 7.76 12.41
N LEU A 141 5.54 6.47 12.74
CA LEU A 141 6.18 5.37 12.00
C LEU A 141 5.30 4.75 10.92
N GLY A 142 4.11 5.31 10.69
CA GLY A 142 3.13 4.76 9.77
C GLY A 142 3.62 4.74 8.33
N GLU A 143 4.13 5.87 7.82
CA GLU A 143 4.59 6.01 6.45
C GLU A 143 5.81 5.13 6.17
N LEU A 144 6.73 5.01 7.15
CA LEU A 144 7.87 4.10 7.05
C LEU A 144 7.42 2.64 6.98
N ALA A 145 6.47 2.24 7.82
CA ALA A 145 5.94 0.88 7.80
C ALA A 145 5.25 0.57 6.47
N VAL A 146 4.46 1.51 5.93
CA VAL A 146 3.83 1.34 4.61
C VAL A 146 4.89 1.24 3.51
N PHE A 147 5.94 2.07 3.54
CA PHE A 147 7.06 1.99 2.59
C PHE A 147 7.71 0.61 2.61
N VAL A 148 8.00 0.08 3.80
CA VAL A 148 8.66 -1.22 3.96
C VAL A 148 7.74 -2.37 3.56
N PHE A 149 6.52 -2.45 4.11
CA PHE A 149 5.66 -3.62 3.92
C PHE A 149 4.98 -3.63 2.55
N PHE A 150 4.42 -2.50 2.09
CA PHE A 150 3.71 -2.41 0.81
C PHE A 150 4.65 -2.13 -0.36
N GLY A 151 5.74 -1.39 -0.14
CA GLY A 151 6.75 -1.15 -1.15
C GLY A 151 7.72 -2.32 -1.28
N LEU A 152 8.65 -2.40 -0.33
CA LEU A 152 9.78 -3.31 -0.44
C LEU A 152 9.39 -4.78 -0.26
N ILE A 153 8.79 -5.15 0.89
CA ILE A 153 8.52 -6.56 1.20
C ILE A 153 7.55 -7.18 0.21
N ALA A 154 6.47 -6.47 -0.15
CA ALA A 154 5.49 -7.00 -1.08
C ALA A 154 6.06 -7.18 -2.49
N THR A 155 6.83 -6.20 -3.02
CA THR A 155 7.39 -6.28 -4.38
C THR A 155 8.56 -7.28 -4.44
N ILE A 156 9.55 -7.11 -3.55
CA ILE A 156 10.73 -8.00 -3.51
C ILE A 156 10.31 -9.43 -3.16
N GLY A 157 9.39 -9.58 -2.20
CA GLY A 157 8.87 -10.88 -1.80
C GLY A 157 8.17 -11.61 -2.96
N THR A 158 7.35 -10.88 -3.74
CA THR A 158 6.67 -11.45 -4.91
C THR A 158 7.66 -11.85 -6.02
N ASN A 159 8.71 -11.07 -6.25
CA ASN A 159 9.79 -11.48 -7.14
C ASN A 159 10.52 -12.70 -6.58
N TYR A 160 10.94 -12.64 -5.30
CA TYR A 160 11.76 -13.66 -4.67
C TYR A 160 11.11 -15.04 -4.65
N ILE A 161 9.83 -15.15 -4.34
CA ILE A 161 9.14 -16.45 -4.31
C ILE A 161 9.11 -17.15 -5.67
N GLN A 162 9.28 -16.41 -6.78
CA GLN A 162 9.29 -16.91 -8.13
C GLN A 162 10.72 -17.20 -8.65
N THR A 163 11.67 -16.34 -8.26
CA THR A 163 13.04 -16.35 -8.82
C THR A 163 14.08 -16.94 -7.87
N LEU A 164 13.82 -16.91 -6.57
CA LEU A 164 14.74 -17.24 -5.46
C LEU A 164 15.97 -16.32 -5.39
N ILE A 165 15.92 -15.17 -6.06
CA ILE A 165 16.97 -14.13 -6.00
C ILE A 165 16.37 -12.79 -5.57
N ILE A 166 17.17 -11.92 -4.97
CA ILE A 166 16.80 -10.53 -4.71
C ILE A 166 17.25 -9.71 -5.91
N ASP A 167 16.29 -9.43 -6.80
CA ASP A 167 16.53 -8.67 -8.02
C ASP A 167 16.67 -7.16 -7.71
N PRO A 168 17.76 -6.47 -8.11
CA PRO A 168 17.91 -5.04 -7.94
C PRO A 168 16.77 -4.22 -8.57
N LEU A 169 16.21 -4.67 -9.68
CA LEU A 169 15.06 -4.01 -10.31
C LEU A 169 13.81 -4.12 -9.41
N ALA A 170 13.57 -5.28 -8.79
CA ALA A 170 12.48 -5.44 -7.82
C ALA A 170 12.67 -4.54 -6.59
N VAL A 171 13.90 -4.33 -6.13
CA VAL A 171 14.22 -3.39 -5.04
C VAL A 171 13.91 -1.95 -5.46
N LEU A 172 14.35 -1.53 -6.65
CA LEU A 172 14.10 -0.19 -7.17
C LEU A 172 12.59 0.08 -7.34
N LEU A 173 11.87 -0.84 -7.98
CA LEU A 173 10.42 -0.70 -8.21
C LEU A 173 9.64 -0.77 -6.90
N GLY A 174 10.04 -1.62 -5.96
CA GLY A 174 9.46 -1.70 -4.62
C GLY A 174 9.64 -0.40 -3.83
N GLY A 175 10.83 0.20 -3.88
CA GLY A 175 11.09 1.51 -3.29
C GLY A 175 10.27 2.61 -3.96
N THR A 176 10.21 2.60 -5.28
CA THR A 176 9.42 3.57 -6.07
C THR A 176 7.93 3.49 -5.73
N PHE A 177 7.37 2.28 -5.68
CA PHE A 177 5.97 2.09 -5.28
C PHE A 177 5.73 2.39 -3.80
N GLY A 178 6.71 2.09 -2.94
CA GLY A 178 6.66 2.43 -1.51
C GLY A 178 6.45 3.92 -1.27
N LEU A 179 6.98 4.79 -2.12
CA LEU A 179 6.72 6.24 -2.08
C LEU A 179 5.25 6.56 -2.36
N TYR A 180 4.63 5.97 -3.41
CA TYR A 180 3.20 6.14 -3.67
C TYR A 180 2.34 5.64 -2.50
N ALA A 181 2.65 4.46 -1.97
CA ALA A 181 1.91 3.87 -0.86
C ALA A 181 2.00 4.75 0.40
N SER A 182 3.19 5.26 0.72
CA SER A 182 3.41 6.19 1.83
C SER A 182 2.70 7.53 1.60
N ALA A 183 2.68 8.04 0.37
CA ALA A 183 1.95 9.26 0.02
C ALA A 183 0.44 9.09 0.25
N VAL A 184 -0.15 7.93 -0.06
CA VAL A 184 -1.57 7.64 0.23
C VAL A 184 -1.85 7.69 1.74
N LEU A 185 -0.96 7.16 2.57
CA LEU A 185 -1.11 7.27 4.03
C LEU A 185 -0.91 8.72 4.49
N LEU A 186 0.12 9.40 3.97
CA LEU A 186 0.44 10.77 4.37
C LEU A 186 -0.70 11.75 4.04
N VAL A 187 -1.33 11.65 2.85
CA VAL A 187 -2.48 12.52 2.53
C VAL A 187 -3.69 12.23 3.42
N ASN A 188 -3.89 10.97 3.84
CA ASN A 188 -4.89 10.62 4.83
C ASN A 188 -4.59 11.28 6.19
N ASN A 189 -3.33 11.26 6.62
CA ASN A 189 -2.88 11.86 7.89
C ASN A 189 -2.89 13.40 7.81
N ILE A 190 -2.57 14.02 6.66
CA ILE A 190 -2.70 15.48 6.45
C ILE A 190 -4.17 15.91 6.62
N ARG A 191 -5.12 15.14 6.08
CA ARG A 191 -6.57 15.42 6.25
C ARG A 191 -6.98 15.40 7.71
N ASP A 192 -6.40 14.50 8.48
CA ASP A 192 -6.85 14.18 9.84
C ASP A 192 -5.98 14.86 10.93
N ILE A 193 -5.03 15.79 10.59
CA ILE A 193 -4.09 16.45 11.55
C ILE A 193 -4.82 16.96 12.80
N GLU A 194 -5.90 17.69 12.63
CA GLU A 194 -6.62 18.32 13.76
C GLU A 194 -7.30 17.27 14.65
N THR A 195 -7.94 16.28 14.05
CA THR A 195 -8.64 15.22 14.79
C THR A 195 -7.65 14.24 15.43
N ASP A 196 -6.58 13.88 14.74
CA ASP A 196 -5.52 13.02 15.26
C ASP A 196 -4.79 13.69 16.45
N SER A 197 -4.47 14.97 16.34
CA SER A 197 -3.86 15.73 17.43
C SER A 197 -4.75 15.76 18.67
N LYS A 198 -6.06 16.02 18.51
CA LYS A 198 -7.03 16.00 19.63
C LYS A 198 -7.18 14.62 20.25
N ALA A 199 -7.08 13.57 19.45
CA ALA A 199 -7.14 12.17 19.89
C ALA A 199 -5.80 11.65 20.48
N GLY A 200 -4.77 12.48 20.57
CA GLY A 200 -3.45 12.09 21.09
C GLY A 200 -2.62 11.25 20.11
N LYS A 201 -3.01 11.15 18.84
CA LYS A 201 -2.21 10.50 17.80
C LYS A 201 -1.12 11.47 17.33
N ARG A 202 0.14 11.03 17.40
CA ARG A 202 1.30 11.77 16.90
C ARG A 202 1.77 11.19 15.58
N THR A 203 0.88 11.21 14.54
CA THR A 203 1.24 10.79 13.19
C THR A 203 2.34 11.69 12.62
N LEU A 204 3.02 11.25 11.54
CA LEU A 204 4.07 12.05 10.91
C LEU A 204 3.53 13.43 10.49
N ALA A 205 2.30 13.48 9.96
CA ALA A 205 1.65 14.73 9.59
C ALA A 205 1.37 15.66 10.78
N VAL A 206 0.98 15.11 11.94
CA VAL A 206 0.81 15.89 13.19
C VAL A 206 2.16 16.43 13.69
N MET A 207 3.23 15.65 13.58
CA MET A 207 4.58 16.05 14.02
C MET A 207 5.18 17.13 13.13
N LEU A 208 5.02 17.03 11.82
CA LEU A 208 5.57 17.96 10.85
C LEU A 208 4.71 19.23 10.69
N GLY A 209 3.41 19.12 10.93
CA GLY A 209 2.44 20.16 10.59
C GLY A 209 2.07 20.19 9.11
N TYR A 210 1.14 21.08 8.77
CA TYR A 210 0.43 21.05 7.50
C TYR A 210 1.34 21.31 6.28
N LYS A 211 2.14 22.39 6.31
CA LYS A 211 2.99 22.78 5.16
C LYS A 211 4.10 21.77 4.84
N PRO A 212 4.96 21.36 5.81
CA PRO A 212 5.99 20.37 5.51
C PRO A 212 5.43 19.01 5.08
N SER A 213 4.28 18.60 5.61
CA SER A 213 3.61 17.36 5.19
C SER A 213 3.17 17.42 3.73
N LYS A 214 2.63 18.56 3.26
CA LYS A 214 2.30 18.76 1.84
C LYS A 214 3.55 18.68 0.95
N THR A 215 4.64 19.32 1.36
CA THR A 215 5.91 19.25 0.63
C THR A 215 6.43 17.82 0.54
N LEU A 216 6.45 17.10 1.66
CA LEU A 216 6.86 15.70 1.70
C LEU A 216 5.98 14.82 0.80
N PHE A 217 4.65 15.04 0.83
CA PHE A 217 3.73 14.35 -0.06
C PHE A 217 4.07 14.57 -1.54
N LEU A 218 4.32 15.82 -1.93
CA LEU A 218 4.69 16.15 -3.31
C LEU A 218 6.02 15.48 -3.70
N LEU A 219 7.01 15.48 -2.83
CA LEU A 219 8.26 14.74 -3.07
C LEU A 219 8.00 13.25 -3.29
N MET A 220 7.14 12.63 -2.47
CA MET A 220 6.81 11.21 -2.59
C MET A 220 6.10 10.84 -3.90
N ILE A 221 5.31 11.74 -4.50
CA ILE A 221 4.63 11.44 -5.77
C ILE A 221 5.43 11.84 -7.01
N TRP A 222 6.35 12.81 -6.92
CA TRP A 222 7.13 13.27 -8.05
C TRP A 222 8.46 12.53 -8.22
N LEU A 223 9.08 12.03 -7.13
CA LEU A 223 10.29 11.21 -7.22
C LEU A 223 10.10 9.95 -8.06
N PRO A 224 8.97 9.20 -7.97
CA PRO A 224 8.66 8.11 -8.90
C PRO A 224 8.67 8.50 -10.38
N VAL A 225 8.27 9.71 -10.73
CA VAL A 225 8.31 10.19 -12.12
C VAL A 225 9.76 10.32 -12.59
N LEU A 226 10.64 10.87 -11.75
CA LEU A 226 12.07 10.99 -12.07
C LEU A 226 12.71 9.60 -12.23
N ILE A 227 12.39 8.66 -11.35
CA ILE A 227 12.86 7.27 -11.45
C ILE A 227 12.34 6.63 -12.74
N ASN A 228 11.07 6.83 -13.08
CA ASN A 228 10.50 6.32 -14.31
C ASN A 228 11.20 6.89 -15.57
N LEU A 229 11.53 8.19 -15.57
CA LEU A 229 12.30 8.80 -16.67
C LEU A 229 13.72 8.22 -16.78
N MET A 230 14.35 7.85 -15.67
CA MET A 230 15.64 7.15 -15.71
C MET A 230 15.48 5.74 -16.29
N LEU A 231 14.38 5.05 -15.99
CA LEU A 231 14.10 3.73 -16.53
C LEU A 231 13.87 3.75 -18.05
N VAL A 232 13.41 4.87 -18.64
CA VAL A 232 13.26 5.01 -20.10
C VAL A 232 14.57 4.74 -20.84
N LEU A 233 15.73 5.06 -20.23
CA LEU A 233 17.04 4.83 -20.82
C LEU A 233 17.35 3.33 -21.05
N PHE A 234 16.76 2.46 -20.23
CA PHE A 234 16.95 1.02 -20.28
C PHE A 234 15.74 0.29 -20.84
N TYR A 235 14.55 0.82 -20.59
CA TYR A 235 13.25 0.27 -20.97
C TYR A 235 12.39 1.36 -21.64
N PRO A 236 12.59 1.65 -22.94
CA PRO A 236 11.93 2.79 -23.62
C PRO A 236 10.41 2.81 -23.49
N ALA A 237 9.76 1.63 -23.41
CA ALA A 237 8.32 1.54 -23.25
C ALA A 237 7.81 2.10 -21.89
N THR A 238 8.69 2.27 -20.90
CA THR A 238 8.32 2.93 -19.63
C THR A 238 7.97 4.42 -19.83
N LEU A 239 8.24 4.99 -21.01
CA LEU A 239 7.75 6.32 -21.41
C LEU A 239 6.22 6.42 -21.30
N LEU A 240 5.49 5.31 -21.50
CA LEU A 240 4.04 5.22 -21.25
C LEU A 240 3.69 5.58 -19.79
N GLY A 241 4.61 5.45 -18.85
CA GLY A 241 4.44 5.90 -17.47
C GLY A 241 4.17 7.41 -17.32
N LEU A 242 4.50 8.23 -18.33
CA LEU A 242 4.16 9.65 -18.34
C LEU A 242 2.65 9.91 -18.41
N PHE A 243 1.83 8.95 -18.87
CA PHE A 243 0.37 9.06 -18.74
C PHE A 243 -0.08 9.22 -17.28
N ASN A 244 0.74 8.80 -16.33
CA ASN A 244 0.48 9.02 -14.91
C ASN A 244 0.43 10.51 -14.53
N LEU A 245 1.03 11.40 -15.33
CA LEU A 245 0.95 12.85 -15.15
C LEU A 245 -0.51 13.35 -15.20
N LEU A 246 -1.39 12.67 -15.94
CA LEU A 246 -2.83 12.97 -15.97
C LEU A 246 -3.49 12.86 -14.59
N LEU A 247 -2.92 12.03 -13.70
CA LEU A 247 -3.35 11.89 -12.31
C LEU A 247 -2.53 12.81 -11.38
N LEU A 248 -1.22 12.90 -11.59
CA LEU A 248 -0.32 13.62 -10.68
C LEU A 248 -0.49 15.13 -10.74
N LEU A 249 -0.79 15.71 -11.91
CA LEU A 249 -1.05 17.14 -12.02
C LEU A 249 -2.28 17.58 -11.22
N PRO A 250 -3.48 16.99 -11.39
CA PRO A 250 -4.62 17.35 -10.54
C PRO A 250 -4.39 17.04 -9.05
N ILE A 251 -3.68 15.95 -8.69
CA ILE A 251 -3.30 15.68 -7.30
C ILE A 251 -2.47 16.84 -6.75
N THR A 252 -1.47 17.30 -7.49
CA THR A 252 -0.59 18.41 -7.09
C THR A 252 -1.40 19.68 -6.84
N LEU A 253 -2.30 20.04 -7.75
CA LEU A 253 -3.17 21.21 -7.59
C LEU A 253 -4.06 21.09 -6.36
N ILE A 254 -4.72 19.93 -6.17
CA ILE A 254 -5.55 19.68 -4.99
C ILE A 254 -4.72 19.85 -3.70
N ILE A 255 -3.53 19.29 -3.63
CA ILE A 255 -2.67 19.37 -2.43
C ILE A 255 -2.22 20.81 -2.17
N MET A 256 -1.82 21.55 -3.21
CA MET A 256 -1.37 22.94 -3.05
C MET A 256 -2.50 23.86 -2.58
N GLU A 257 -3.69 23.75 -3.18
CA GLU A 257 -4.81 24.67 -2.97
C GLU A 257 -5.78 24.22 -1.88
N SER A 258 -5.74 22.92 -1.45
CA SER A 258 -6.71 22.38 -0.51
C SER A 258 -6.81 23.19 0.78
N ARG A 259 -8.00 23.70 1.06
CA ARG A 259 -8.39 24.34 2.32
C ARG A 259 -9.39 23.50 3.12
N ARG A 260 -10.01 22.51 2.48
CA ARG A 260 -11.04 21.63 3.07
C ARG A 260 -10.56 20.19 3.12
N SER A 261 -10.75 19.54 4.24
CA SER A 261 -10.37 18.13 4.45
C SER A 261 -11.03 17.17 3.43
N GLY A 262 -12.23 17.51 2.91
CA GLY A 262 -12.94 16.70 1.91
C GLY A 262 -12.22 16.57 0.57
N GLU A 263 -11.49 17.62 0.14
CA GLU A 263 -10.74 17.65 -1.13
C GLU A 263 -9.61 16.61 -1.12
N LEU A 264 -9.00 16.39 0.05
CA LEU A 264 -7.92 15.42 0.24
C LEU A 264 -8.37 13.96 0.06
N ILE A 265 -9.69 13.68 0.15
CA ILE A 265 -10.22 12.33 -0.17
C ILE A 265 -10.06 12.03 -1.66
N THR A 266 -10.20 13.02 -2.53
CA THR A 266 -9.99 12.88 -3.97
C THR A 266 -8.50 12.68 -4.25
N ALA A 267 -7.61 13.47 -3.65
CA ALA A 267 -6.17 13.28 -3.77
C ALA A 267 -5.74 11.87 -3.34
N LEU A 268 -6.26 11.35 -2.21
CA LEU A 268 -6.01 10.00 -1.75
C LEU A 268 -6.38 8.93 -2.81
N LYS A 269 -7.58 9.04 -3.39
CA LYS A 269 -8.04 8.10 -4.42
C LYS A 269 -7.14 8.16 -5.65
N LEU A 270 -6.89 9.35 -6.17
CA LEU A 270 -6.06 9.54 -7.36
C LEU A 270 -4.63 9.04 -7.14
N THR A 271 -4.04 9.27 -5.95
CA THR A 271 -2.69 8.76 -5.61
C THR A 271 -2.65 7.24 -5.58
N SER A 272 -3.70 6.58 -5.05
CA SER A 272 -3.81 5.10 -5.10
C SER A 272 -3.85 4.59 -6.53
N PHE A 273 -4.59 5.26 -7.43
CA PHE A 273 -4.65 4.90 -8.85
C PHE A 273 -3.36 5.25 -9.59
N ALA A 274 -2.66 6.33 -9.21
CA ALA A 274 -1.36 6.65 -9.78
C ALA A 274 -0.32 5.56 -9.50
N GLY A 275 -0.28 5.04 -8.26
CA GLY A 275 0.57 3.90 -7.92
C GLY A 275 0.22 2.62 -8.70
N LEU A 276 -1.09 2.34 -8.90
CA LEU A 276 -1.53 1.21 -9.71
C LEU A 276 -1.21 1.42 -11.19
N GLY A 277 -1.40 2.62 -11.72
CA GLY A 277 -1.06 2.98 -13.10
C GLY A 277 0.42 2.81 -13.39
N PHE A 278 1.30 3.23 -12.45
CA PHE A 278 2.73 2.97 -12.54
C PHE A 278 3.02 1.47 -12.64
N ALA A 279 2.42 0.65 -11.76
CA ALA A 279 2.61 -0.80 -11.80
C ALA A 279 2.07 -1.45 -13.07
N ALA A 280 0.93 -0.97 -13.59
CA ALA A 280 0.35 -1.47 -14.83
C ALA A 280 1.23 -1.21 -16.05
N VAL A 281 1.86 -0.02 -16.14
CA VAL A 281 2.81 0.30 -17.22
C VAL A 281 4.02 -0.63 -17.17
N ILE A 282 4.63 -0.80 -15.99
CA ILE A 282 5.80 -1.68 -15.84
C ILE A 282 5.45 -3.14 -16.20
N ASN A 283 4.22 -3.58 -15.92
CA ASN A 283 3.77 -4.94 -16.25
C ASN A 283 3.19 -5.07 -17.67
N SER A 284 3.33 -4.04 -18.52
CA SER A 284 2.82 -4.12 -19.88
C SER A 284 3.72 -5.00 -20.77
N PRO A 285 3.14 -5.67 -21.80
CA PRO A 285 3.91 -6.47 -22.74
C PRO A 285 5.00 -5.68 -23.45
N GLU A 286 4.76 -4.39 -23.71
CA GLU A 286 5.71 -3.50 -24.40
C GLU A 286 6.99 -3.29 -23.57
N VAL A 287 6.87 -3.22 -22.24
CA VAL A 287 8.02 -3.12 -21.34
C VAL A 287 8.76 -4.44 -21.27
N SER A 288 8.06 -5.57 -21.16
CA SER A 288 8.67 -6.90 -21.13
C SER A 288 9.36 -7.25 -22.45
N LEU A 289 8.75 -6.94 -23.61
CA LEU A 289 9.38 -7.10 -24.92
C LEU A 289 10.61 -6.25 -25.11
N GLY A 290 10.65 -5.04 -24.55
CA GLY A 290 11.83 -4.17 -24.57
C GLY A 290 13.05 -4.80 -23.89
N VAL A 291 12.86 -5.63 -22.88
CA VAL A 291 13.94 -6.39 -22.21
C VAL A 291 14.58 -7.40 -23.15
N TYR A 292 13.79 -8.10 -23.96
CA TYR A 292 14.32 -9.07 -24.93
C TYR A 292 15.18 -8.40 -26.01
N LEU A 293 14.82 -7.19 -26.44
CA LEU A 293 15.59 -6.45 -27.47
C LEU A 293 16.92 -5.93 -26.91
N VAL A 294 16.97 -5.47 -25.66
CA VAL A 294 18.21 -4.99 -25.02
C VAL A 294 19.22 -6.13 -24.75
N ASN A 295 18.74 -7.34 -24.49
CA ASN A 295 19.58 -8.51 -24.26
C ASN A 295 20.12 -9.14 -25.58
N PHE A 296 19.67 -8.67 -26.75
CA PHE A 296 20.15 -9.11 -28.07
C PHE A 296 21.27 -8.24 -28.64
N PHE A 297 21.59 -7.12 -28.04
CA PHE A 297 22.71 -6.22 -28.35
C PHE A 297 23.76 -6.20 -27.24
#